data_134dafa0f143a5f3d2418ad883508642
#
_entry.id   134dafa0f143a5f3d2418ad883508642
#
_cell.length_a   1.000
_cell.length_b   1.000
_cell.length_c   1.000
_cell.angle_alpha   90.00
_cell.angle_beta   90.00
_cell.angle_gamma   90.00
#
_symmetry.space_group_name_H-M   'P 1'
#
loop_
_entity.id
_entity.type
_entity.pdbx_description
1 polymer ?
#
loop_
_entity_poly.entity_id
_entity_poly.type
_entity_poly.pdbx_seq_one_letter_code
_entity_poly.pdbx_strand_id
1 'polypeptide(L)'
;MDYRNESSEISRNKCAACFRQFNKMEHLVEHMRTSYHSVHEPMCGICKKHCRSYESLREHLIGPLPKQECKSIFSIRGCRFCLTILDSPNARRVHQERCQLSGVNGLLASFANLGLRDSLTIDNGYARGRQVVALACKMVGGGSDGSLDLCARVCLVDENENVIFHTYVKPPIPVTNYRYETTGIRPEYLRDATPLRQVQKKIQDFLCNGEPMWKIRPRGGKARILVGHNLDHDLDRLQLEYPAGMMRDTAKYPPLMKTSKLSNSLKYLTQAYLGYDIQTGMQDPCEDCVAAMRLYTRMRSQNHTMEDYPLASDPQNRNNFASWRQSELERMSPEEMLAISKSDYYCWCLDS
;
A
#
# COMPACT_ATOMS: atom_id res chain seq x y z
N MET A 1 39.29 -24.25 -43.34
CA MET A 1 39.27 -22.89 -42.80
C MET A 1 37.82 -22.57 -42.47
N ASP A 2 37.44 -22.96 -41.25
CA ASP A 2 36.06 -22.73 -40.75
C ASP A 2 35.98 -21.32 -40.15
N TYR A 3 35.29 -20.44 -40.84
CA TYR A 3 34.89 -19.16 -40.27
C TYR A 3 33.69 -19.41 -39.35
N ARG A 4 33.94 -19.59 -38.06
CA ARG A 4 32.88 -19.46 -37.04
C ARG A 4 32.43 -18.00 -36.98
N ASN A 5 31.25 -17.80 -37.45
CA ASN A 5 30.51 -16.53 -37.33
C ASN A 5 30.09 -16.41 -35.86
N GLU A 6 30.92 -15.80 -35.00
CA GLU A 6 30.54 -15.39 -33.67
C GLU A 6 29.61 -14.18 -33.81
N SER A 7 28.30 -14.47 -33.85
CA SER A 7 27.30 -13.44 -33.61
C SER A 7 27.45 -12.95 -32.18
N SER A 8 28.15 -11.84 -31.99
CA SER A 8 28.21 -11.13 -30.74
C SER A 8 26.76 -10.75 -30.35
N GLU A 9 26.13 -11.51 -29.45
CA GLU A 9 24.92 -11.08 -28.78
C GLU A 9 25.25 -9.76 -28.06
N ILE A 10 24.77 -8.67 -28.62
CA ILE A 10 24.85 -7.34 -27.97
C ILE A 10 24.06 -7.45 -26.66
N SER A 11 24.77 -7.62 -25.56
CA SER A 11 24.19 -7.60 -24.22
C SER A 11 23.47 -6.27 -24.03
N ARG A 12 22.14 -6.31 -24.04
CA ARG A 12 21.31 -5.12 -23.93
C ARG A 12 21.14 -4.79 -22.47
N ASN A 13 21.37 -3.51 -22.12
CA ASN A 13 21.14 -3.03 -20.78
C ASN A 13 19.65 -3.16 -20.42
N LYS A 14 19.32 -3.94 -19.40
CA LYS A 14 17.95 -4.28 -19.03
C LYS A 14 17.61 -3.74 -17.65
N CYS A 15 16.45 -3.05 -17.51
CA CYS A 15 15.96 -2.65 -16.21
C CYS A 15 15.49 -3.88 -15.43
N ALA A 16 16.01 -4.05 -14.22
CA ALA A 16 15.66 -5.17 -13.34
C ALA A 16 14.17 -5.16 -12.93
N ALA A 17 13.55 -3.98 -12.84
CA ALA A 17 12.18 -3.83 -12.37
C ALA A 17 11.14 -3.98 -13.49
N CYS A 18 11.38 -3.47 -14.71
CA CYS A 18 10.39 -3.52 -15.81
C CYS A 18 10.85 -4.34 -17.03
N PHE A 19 12.04 -4.88 -16.99
CA PHE A 19 12.66 -5.66 -18.07
C PHE A 19 12.78 -4.93 -19.41
N ARG A 20 12.59 -3.60 -19.42
CA ARG A 20 12.80 -2.77 -20.61
C ARG A 20 14.27 -2.77 -20.96
N GLN A 21 14.57 -2.96 -22.24
CA GLN A 21 15.93 -2.98 -22.77
C GLN A 21 16.30 -1.61 -23.32
N PHE A 22 17.56 -1.21 -23.12
CA PHE A 22 18.13 0.03 -23.57
C PHE A 22 19.42 -0.22 -24.32
N ASN A 23 19.66 0.53 -25.38
CA ASN A 23 20.86 0.40 -26.19
C ASN A 23 22.12 0.98 -25.50
N LYS A 24 21.90 1.90 -24.56
CA LYS A 24 22.98 2.54 -23.80
C LYS A 24 22.68 2.45 -22.31
N MET A 25 23.73 2.26 -21.52
CA MET A 25 23.62 2.22 -20.06
C MET A 25 23.12 3.56 -19.50
N GLU A 26 23.52 4.69 -20.09
CA GLU A 26 23.01 6.01 -19.69
C GLU A 26 21.48 6.10 -19.73
N HIS A 27 20.88 5.58 -20.78
CA HIS A 27 19.43 5.52 -20.91
C HIS A 27 18.79 4.59 -19.86
N LEU A 28 19.47 3.50 -19.50
CA LEU A 28 19.02 2.66 -18.40
C LEU A 28 19.09 3.43 -17.07
N VAL A 29 20.22 4.08 -16.76
CA VAL A 29 20.39 4.85 -15.51
C VAL A 29 19.38 5.98 -15.42
N GLU A 30 19.14 6.72 -16.51
CA GLU A 30 18.13 7.77 -16.57
C GLU A 30 16.73 7.20 -16.37
N HIS A 31 16.42 6.08 -17.04
CA HIS A 31 15.18 5.35 -16.81
C HIS A 31 15.03 4.93 -15.34
N MET A 32 16.07 4.39 -14.72
CA MET A 32 16.05 3.97 -13.33
C MET A 32 15.82 5.14 -12.36
N ARG A 33 16.34 6.33 -12.66
CA ARG A 33 16.13 7.56 -11.88
C ARG A 33 14.74 8.14 -12.02
N THR A 34 14.13 7.99 -13.21
CA THR A 34 12.86 8.64 -13.55
C THR A 34 11.66 7.71 -13.40
N SER A 35 11.90 6.39 -13.31
CA SER A 35 10.84 5.39 -13.22
C SER A 35 10.46 5.09 -11.78
N TYR A 36 9.17 5.16 -11.51
CA TYR A 36 8.57 4.82 -10.21
C TYR A 36 7.88 3.46 -10.26
N HIS A 37 8.48 2.48 -10.90
CA HIS A 37 7.89 1.14 -10.87
C HIS A 37 8.41 0.31 -9.71
N SER A 38 7.53 -0.50 -9.15
CA SER A 38 7.87 -1.45 -8.09
C SER A 38 8.76 -2.56 -8.63
N VAL A 39 9.73 -3.00 -7.83
CA VAL A 39 10.48 -4.24 -8.07
C VAL A 39 9.59 -5.48 -8.00
N HIS A 40 8.42 -5.35 -7.39
CA HIS A 40 7.40 -6.39 -7.24
C HIS A 40 6.31 -6.25 -8.30
N GLU A 41 6.67 -6.10 -9.56
CA GLU A 41 5.69 -6.10 -10.65
C GLU A 41 4.95 -7.43 -10.69
N PRO A 42 3.59 -7.39 -10.67
CA PRO A 42 2.82 -8.61 -10.65
C PRO A 42 2.94 -9.37 -11.97
N MET A 43 3.00 -10.68 -11.86
CA MET A 43 3.10 -11.59 -13.00
C MET A 43 1.81 -12.39 -13.15
N CYS A 44 1.34 -12.55 -14.39
CA CYS A 44 0.23 -13.45 -14.67
C CYS A 44 0.58 -14.90 -14.35
N GLY A 45 -0.14 -15.53 -13.42
CA GLY A 45 0.08 -16.91 -13.02
C GLY A 45 -0.11 -17.93 -14.14
N ILE A 46 -0.78 -17.54 -15.26
CA ILE A 46 -1.07 -18.41 -16.40
C ILE A 46 0.00 -18.28 -17.49
N CYS A 47 0.14 -17.09 -18.10
CA CYS A 47 1.04 -16.90 -19.24
C CYS A 47 2.40 -16.30 -18.87
N LYS A 48 2.67 -16.10 -17.57
CA LYS A 48 3.93 -15.54 -17.03
C LYS A 48 4.26 -14.14 -17.53
N LYS A 49 3.29 -13.43 -18.13
CA LYS A 49 3.48 -12.03 -18.54
C LYS A 49 3.66 -11.13 -17.32
N HIS A 50 4.72 -10.34 -17.32
CA HIS A 50 4.90 -9.25 -16.35
C HIS A 50 3.95 -8.11 -16.65
N CYS A 51 3.31 -7.60 -15.62
CA CYS A 51 2.40 -6.46 -15.65
C CYS A 51 2.96 -5.33 -14.80
N ARG A 52 2.84 -4.09 -15.27
CA ARG A 52 3.40 -2.91 -14.58
C ARG A 52 2.74 -2.62 -13.23
N SER A 53 1.48 -3.05 -13.09
CA SER A 53 0.69 -2.85 -11.89
C SER A 53 -0.35 -3.95 -11.74
N TYR A 54 -0.96 -4.03 -10.56
CA TYR A 54 -2.10 -4.93 -10.33
C TYR A 54 -3.33 -4.57 -11.16
N GLU A 55 -3.52 -3.29 -11.48
CA GLU A 55 -4.54 -2.84 -12.42
C GLU A 55 -4.29 -3.45 -13.81
N SER A 56 -3.07 -3.32 -14.33
CA SER A 56 -2.69 -3.92 -15.62
C SER A 56 -2.81 -5.45 -15.63
N LEU A 57 -2.52 -6.12 -14.49
CA LEU A 57 -2.76 -7.56 -14.35
C LEU A 57 -4.26 -7.86 -14.35
N ARG A 58 -5.07 -7.07 -13.67
CA ARG A 58 -6.53 -7.21 -13.65
C ARG A 58 -7.13 -7.03 -15.04
N GLU A 59 -6.72 -6.01 -15.76
CA GLU A 59 -7.12 -5.79 -17.15
C GLU A 59 -6.74 -6.95 -18.06
N HIS A 60 -5.52 -7.49 -17.88
CA HIS A 60 -5.05 -8.65 -18.63
C HIS A 60 -5.89 -9.91 -18.39
N LEU A 61 -6.41 -10.09 -17.16
CA LEU A 61 -7.18 -11.29 -16.78
C LEU A 61 -8.70 -11.16 -17.03
N ILE A 62 -9.28 -9.98 -16.73
CA ILE A 62 -10.74 -9.77 -16.73
C ILE A 62 -11.18 -8.45 -17.38
N GLY A 63 -10.26 -7.65 -17.92
CA GLY A 63 -10.58 -6.38 -18.57
C GLY A 63 -11.35 -6.53 -19.87
N PRO A 64 -11.57 -5.43 -20.61
CA PRO A 64 -12.34 -5.43 -21.86
C PRO A 64 -11.62 -6.17 -23.01
N LEU A 65 -10.28 -6.22 -23.00
CA LEU A 65 -9.46 -6.89 -24.03
C LEU A 65 -8.47 -7.87 -23.39
N PRO A 66 -8.95 -8.92 -22.69
CA PRO A 66 -8.08 -9.87 -22.02
C PRO A 66 -7.46 -10.85 -23.01
N LYS A 67 -6.34 -11.47 -22.66
CA LYS A 67 -5.83 -12.63 -23.39
C LYS A 67 -6.81 -13.81 -23.16
N GLN A 68 -7.43 -14.34 -24.22
CA GLN A 68 -8.52 -15.33 -24.11
C GLN A 68 -8.16 -16.56 -23.27
N GLU A 69 -6.96 -17.12 -23.45
CA GLU A 69 -6.48 -18.25 -22.63
C GLU A 69 -6.41 -17.90 -21.14
N CYS A 70 -5.92 -16.69 -20.82
CA CYS A 70 -5.81 -16.24 -19.44
C CYS A 70 -7.19 -16.00 -18.83
N LYS A 71 -8.12 -15.40 -19.60
CA LYS A 71 -9.50 -15.17 -19.18
C LYS A 71 -10.23 -16.47 -18.86
N SER A 72 -10.15 -17.46 -19.75
CA SER A 72 -10.83 -18.74 -19.59
C SER A 72 -10.36 -19.49 -18.34
N ILE A 73 -9.05 -19.60 -18.12
CA ILE A 73 -8.49 -20.26 -16.95
C ILE A 73 -8.80 -19.44 -15.69
N PHE A 74 -8.67 -18.12 -15.75
CA PHE A 74 -8.92 -17.24 -14.60
C PHE A 74 -10.39 -17.29 -14.18
N SER A 75 -11.33 -17.31 -15.10
CA SER A 75 -12.76 -17.39 -14.79
C SER A 75 -13.13 -18.64 -13.97
N ILE A 76 -12.41 -19.75 -14.18
CA ILE A 76 -12.64 -21.03 -13.50
C ILE A 76 -11.87 -21.11 -12.17
N ARG A 77 -10.60 -20.69 -12.16
CA ARG A 77 -9.63 -20.95 -11.08
C ARG A 77 -9.10 -19.70 -10.39
N GLY A 78 -9.36 -18.51 -10.90
CA GLY A 78 -8.83 -17.25 -10.40
C GLY A 78 -9.66 -16.63 -9.28
N CYS A 79 -9.01 -16.06 -8.29
CA CYS A 79 -9.65 -15.20 -7.30
C CYS A 79 -9.67 -13.75 -7.81
N ARG A 80 -10.86 -13.18 -7.99
CA ARG A 80 -11.04 -11.82 -8.52
C ARG A 80 -10.48 -10.73 -7.58
N PHE A 81 -10.33 -11.02 -6.30
CA PHE A 81 -9.82 -10.07 -5.31
C PHE A 81 -8.29 -10.04 -5.28
N CYS A 82 -7.65 -11.17 -4.99
CA CYS A 82 -6.19 -11.25 -4.89
C CYS A 82 -5.47 -11.59 -6.21
N LEU A 83 -6.21 -11.90 -7.28
CA LEU A 83 -5.71 -12.29 -8.60
C LEU A 83 -4.86 -13.57 -8.63
N THR A 84 -4.87 -14.34 -7.55
CA THR A 84 -4.18 -15.62 -7.46
C THR A 84 -4.93 -16.68 -8.28
N ILE A 85 -4.15 -17.51 -9.00
CA ILE A 85 -4.66 -18.69 -9.70
C ILE A 85 -4.53 -19.88 -8.76
N LEU A 86 -5.62 -20.60 -8.59
CA LEU A 86 -5.70 -21.76 -7.71
C LEU A 86 -5.71 -23.06 -8.52
N ASP A 87 -5.37 -24.17 -7.85
CA ASP A 87 -5.19 -25.45 -8.53
C ASP A 87 -6.49 -26.05 -9.08
N SER A 88 -7.61 -25.72 -8.45
CA SER A 88 -8.93 -26.24 -8.84
C SER A 88 -10.05 -25.26 -8.54
N PRO A 89 -11.24 -25.43 -9.18
CA PRO A 89 -12.44 -24.65 -8.88
C PRO A 89 -12.89 -24.79 -7.41
N ASN A 90 -12.70 -25.96 -6.82
CA ASN A 90 -13.02 -26.19 -5.41
C ASN A 90 -12.06 -25.46 -4.48
N ALA A 91 -10.75 -25.48 -4.79
CA ALA A 91 -9.74 -24.68 -4.09
C ALA A 91 -10.06 -23.18 -4.15
N ARG A 92 -10.56 -22.70 -5.31
CA ARG A 92 -11.04 -21.31 -5.46
C ARG A 92 -12.19 -20.99 -4.51
N ARG A 93 -13.20 -21.89 -4.40
CA ARG A 93 -14.34 -21.66 -3.50
C ARG A 93 -13.90 -21.56 -2.05
N VAL A 94 -13.07 -22.50 -1.58
CA VAL A 94 -12.52 -22.51 -0.22
C VAL A 94 -11.63 -21.27 0.03
N HIS A 95 -10.84 -20.89 -0.97
CA HIS A 95 -10.01 -19.68 -0.87
C HIS A 95 -10.86 -18.42 -0.77
N GLN A 96 -11.95 -18.30 -1.53
CA GLN A 96 -12.81 -17.10 -1.50
C GLN A 96 -13.42 -16.84 -0.12
N GLU A 97 -13.71 -17.88 0.63
CA GLU A 97 -14.21 -17.79 2.02
C GLU A 97 -13.14 -17.26 3.00
N ARG A 98 -11.86 -17.45 2.67
CA ARG A 98 -10.70 -17.08 3.50
C ARG A 98 -9.83 -15.97 2.91
N CYS A 99 -10.20 -15.47 1.74
CA CYS A 99 -9.41 -14.45 1.08
C CYS A 99 -9.45 -13.13 1.87
N GLN A 100 -8.31 -12.74 2.43
CA GLN A 100 -8.17 -11.50 3.20
C GLN A 100 -8.51 -10.23 2.41
N LEU A 101 -8.51 -10.32 1.06
CA LEU A 101 -8.84 -9.20 0.18
C LEU A 101 -10.31 -9.22 -0.28
N SER A 102 -11.11 -10.21 0.14
CA SER A 102 -12.53 -10.24 -0.20
C SER A 102 -13.32 -9.26 0.66
N GLY A 103 -14.09 -8.38 0.02
CA GLY A 103 -14.89 -7.37 0.72
C GLY A 103 -16.03 -7.92 1.59
N VAL A 104 -16.30 -9.23 1.53
CA VAL A 104 -17.51 -9.83 2.12
C VAL A 104 -17.37 -10.11 3.61
N ASN A 105 -16.16 -10.35 4.11
CA ASN A 105 -15.96 -10.81 5.49
C ASN A 105 -15.77 -9.68 6.53
N GLY A 106 -15.45 -8.45 6.12
CA GLY A 106 -15.18 -7.34 7.04
C GLY A 106 -16.43 -6.58 7.49
N LEU A 107 -17.36 -6.32 6.58
CA LEU A 107 -18.49 -5.42 6.86
C LEU A 107 -19.61 -6.08 7.69
N LEU A 108 -19.87 -7.37 7.51
CA LEU A 108 -20.92 -8.07 8.26
C LEU A 108 -20.50 -8.48 9.68
N ALA A 109 -19.19 -8.70 9.92
CA ALA A 109 -18.69 -9.03 11.26
C ALA A 109 -18.58 -7.82 12.18
N SER A 110 -18.34 -6.61 11.61
CA SER A 110 -18.15 -5.39 12.38
C SER A 110 -19.43 -4.86 13.05
N PHE A 111 -20.60 -5.16 12.50
CA PHE A 111 -21.89 -4.73 13.09
C PHE A 111 -22.42 -5.69 14.16
N ALA A 112 -21.95 -6.94 14.22
CA ALA A 112 -22.43 -7.92 15.18
C ALA A 112 -21.70 -7.90 16.55
N ASN A 113 -20.56 -7.22 16.67
CA ASN A 113 -19.70 -7.24 17.86
C ASN A 113 -19.52 -5.89 18.55
N LEU A 114 -20.57 -5.06 18.62
CA LEU A 114 -20.61 -3.88 19.50
C LEU A 114 -20.94 -4.27 20.98
N GLY A 115 -20.43 -5.40 21.44
CA GLY A 115 -20.53 -5.86 22.81
C GLY A 115 -19.13 -6.02 23.40
N LEU A 116 -18.84 -5.19 24.41
CA LEU A 116 -17.71 -5.27 25.35
C LEU A 116 -16.97 -6.61 25.37
N ARG A 117 -15.72 -6.62 24.90
CA ARG A 117 -14.73 -7.61 25.30
C ARG A 117 -13.45 -6.91 25.72
N ASP A 118 -13.23 -6.87 27.03
CA ASP A 118 -11.90 -6.75 27.59
C ASP A 118 -11.03 -7.87 27.03
N SER A 119 -10.11 -7.54 26.15
CA SER A 119 -9.17 -8.49 25.56
C SER A 119 -8.04 -8.76 26.53
N LEU A 120 -8.18 -9.78 27.31
CA LEU A 120 -7.04 -10.52 27.87
C LEU A 120 -6.35 -11.26 26.70
N THR A 121 -5.32 -10.66 26.12
CA THR A 121 -4.47 -11.29 25.13
C THR A 121 -3.55 -12.29 25.82
N ILE A 122 -3.80 -13.59 25.59
CA ILE A 122 -2.86 -14.65 25.90
C ILE A 122 -1.65 -14.49 24.97
N ASP A 123 -0.53 -14.16 25.59
CA ASP A 123 0.78 -13.97 24.94
C ASP A 123 1.34 -15.36 24.55
N ASN A 124 1.11 -15.76 23.30
CA ASN A 124 1.79 -16.92 22.72
C ASN A 124 3.07 -16.42 22.03
N GLY A 125 4.20 -16.65 22.69
CA GLY A 125 5.55 -16.21 22.33
C GLY A 125 6.14 -16.83 21.06
N TYR A 126 5.53 -16.61 19.91
CA TYR A 126 6.19 -16.74 18.60
C TYR A 126 6.47 -15.35 18.06
N ALA A 127 7.65 -15.17 17.44
CA ALA A 127 8.10 -13.92 16.87
C ALA A 127 7.05 -13.33 15.90
N ARG A 128 6.07 -12.64 16.45
CA ARG A 128 5.06 -11.90 15.69
C ARG A 128 5.74 -10.65 15.12
N GLY A 129 5.61 -10.45 13.83
CA GLY A 129 5.88 -9.18 13.19
C GLY A 129 5.18 -8.05 13.96
N ARG A 130 5.63 -6.83 13.75
CA ARG A 130 5.09 -5.65 14.43
C ARG A 130 3.60 -5.49 14.15
N GLN A 131 2.80 -5.22 15.19
CA GLN A 131 1.36 -4.98 15.03
C GLN A 131 1.11 -3.75 14.17
N VAL A 132 0.07 -3.79 13.38
CA VAL A 132 -0.33 -2.75 12.42
C VAL A 132 -1.71 -2.22 12.79
N VAL A 133 -1.90 -0.92 12.65
CA VAL A 133 -3.18 -0.24 12.89
C VAL A 133 -3.46 0.72 11.75
N ALA A 134 -4.65 0.71 11.19
CA ALA A 134 -5.05 1.71 10.21
C ALA A 134 -5.90 2.80 10.86
N LEU A 135 -5.71 4.05 10.40
CA LEU A 135 -6.42 5.25 10.86
C LEU A 135 -7.04 5.97 9.67
N ALA A 136 -8.25 6.45 9.84
CA ALA A 136 -8.90 7.40 8.94
C ALA A 136 -9.82 8.35 9.71
N CYS A 137 -9.94 9.57 9.18
CA CYS A 137 -10.78 10.61 9.74
C CYS A 137 -11.85 11.08 8.75
N LYS A 138 -12.93 11.64 9.28
CA LYS A 138 -13.88 12.44 8.50
C LYS A 138 -13.91 13.85 9.01
N MET A 139 -13.86 14.79 8.06
CA MET A 139 -13.73 16.21 8.34
C MET A 139 -15.05 16.95 8.12
N VAL A 140 -15.33 17.89 8.99
CA VAL A 140 -16.34 18.93 8.79
C VAL A 140 -15.68 20.28 8.56
N GLY A 141 -16.41 21.25 8.06
CA GLY A 141 -15.88 22.57 7.77
C GLY A 141 -16.08 23.54 8.91
N GLY A 142 -15.04 24.27 9.27
CA GLY A 142 -15.05 25.39 10.18
C GLY A 142 -14.57 26.68 9.53
N GLY A 143 -14.47 27.75 10.31
CA GLY A 143 -14.15 29.08 9.81
C GLY A 143 -15.35 29.78 9.20
N SER A 144 -15.15 31.00 8.64
CA SER A 144 -16.25 31.81 8.11
C SER A 144 -16.91 31.23 6.86
N ASP A 145 -16.15 30.49 6.06
CA ASP A 145 -16.58 29.92 4.77
C ASP A 145 -16.70 28.40 4.77
N GLY A 146 -16.41 27.72 5.91
CA GLY A 146 -16.43 26.27 6.01
C GLY A 146 -15.26 25.57 5.32
N SER A 147 -14.22 26.31 4.92
CA SER A 147 -13.05 25.74 4.22
C SER A 147 -12.07 25.06 5.16
N LEU A 148 -12.03 25.44 6.44
CA LEU A 148 -11.11 24.87 7.41
C LEU A 148 -11.55 23.46 7.81
N ASP A 149 -10.73 22.47 7.51
CA ASP A 149 -11.00 21.07 7.89
C ASP A 149 -10.83 20.86 9.40
N LEU A 150 -11.88 20.34 10.03
CA LEU A 150 -11.92 19.96 11.44
C LEU A 150 -12.24 18.47 11.55
N CYS A 151 -11.41 17.72 12.25
CA CYS A 151 -11.69 16.31 12.50
C CYS A 151 -12.96 16.17 13.36
N ALA A 152 -13.95 15.46 12.85
CA ALA A 152 -15.23 15.26 13.52
C ALA A 152 -15.57 13.79 13.80
N ARG A 153 -14.91 12.85 13.13
CA ARG A 153 -15.06 11.42 13.36
C ARG A 153 -13.74 10.71 13.03
N VAL A 154 -13.32 9.78 13.87
CA VAL A 154 -12.09 9.00 13.70
C VAL A 154 -12.37 7.52 13.92
N CYS A 155 -11.72 6.67 13.13
CA CYS A 155 -11.74 5.23 13.27
C CYS A 155 -10.31 4.67 13.24
N LEU A 156 -10.05 3.64 14.07
CA LEU A 156 -8.87 2.80 14.02
C LEU A 156 -9.29 1.34 13.88
N VAL A 157 -8.62 0.60 13.01
CA VAL A 157 -8.81 -0.84 12.85
C VAL A 157 -7.50 -1.58 12.98
N ASP A 158 -7.54 -2.83 13.47
CA ASP A 158 -6.39 -3.71 13.55
C ASP A 158 -6.11 -4.46 12.23
N GLU A 159 -5.09 -5.30 12.22
CA GLU A 159 -4.72 -6.14 11.06
C GLU A 159 -5.82 -7.14 10.65
N ASN A 160 -6.73 -7.48 11.56
CA ASN A 160 -7.85 -8.38 11.32
C ASN A 160 -9.14 -7.63 10.93
N GLU A 161 -9.01 -6.32 10.65
CA GLU A 161 -10.11 -5.43 10.29
C GLU A 161 -11.13 -5.20 11.43
N ASN A 162 -10.78 -5.51 12.68
CA ASN A 162 -11.62 -5.20 13.82
C ASN A 162 -11.47 -3.72 14.18
N VAL A 163 -12.60 -3.06 14.45
CA VAL A 163 -12.61 -1.69 14.95
C VAL A 163 -12.12 -1.70 16.41
N ILE A 164 -10.93 -1.15 16.63
CA ILE A 164 -10.31 -1.03 17.97
C ILE A 164 -10.62 0.29 18.64
N PHE A 165 -10.91 1.33 17.86
CA PHE A 165 -11.32 2.63 18.36
C PHE A 165 -12.17 3.36 17.32
N HIS A 166 -13.30 3.90 17.74
CA HIS A 166 -14.16 4.71 16.90
C HIS A 166 -14.89 5.74 17.78
N THR A 167 -14.86 7.00 17.39
CA THR A 167 -15.58 8.06 18.11
C THR A 167 -15.84 9.29 17.25
N TYR A 168 -16.85 10.06 17.64
CA TYR A 168 -16.98 11.44 17.21
C TYR A 168 -16.04 12.33 18.02
N VAL A 169 -15.44 13.31 17.35
CA VAL A 169 -14.47 14.24 17.92
C VAL A 169 -15.11 15.62 18.02
N LYS A 170 -15.03 16.22 19.20
CA LYS A 170 -15.53 17.58 19.40
C LYS A 170 -14.59 18.58 18.74
N PRO A 171 -15.04 19.32 17.70
CA PRO A 171 -14.22 20.30 17.04
C PRO A 171 -13.81 21.44 17.98
N PRO A 172 -12.58 21.98 17.85
CA PRO A 172 -12.08 23.04 18.73
C PRO A 172 -12.72 24.41 18.47
N ILE A 173 -13.34 24.59 17.31
CA ILE A 173 -14.09 25.80 16.92
C ILE A 173 -15.45 25.43 16.35
N PRO A 174 -16.40 26.38 16.25
CA PRO A 174 -17.71 26.12 15.69
C PRO A 174 -17.67 25.57 14.27
N VAL A 175 -18.53 24.57 14.02
CA VAL A 175 -18.73 24.00 12.69
C VAL A 175 -19.67 24.89 11.90
N THR A 176 -19.24 25.29 10.71
CA THR A 176 -20.04 26.12 9.79
C THR A 176 -20.57 25.29 8.62
N ASN A 177 -19.90 24.17 8.26
CA ASN A 177 -20.34 23.25 7.23
C ASN A 177 -20.14 21.79 7.67
N TYR A 178 -21.21 21.07 7.91
CA TYR A 178 -21.17 19.66 8.33
C TYR A 178 -20.82 18.69 7.19
N ARG A 179 -20.86 19.14 5.94
CA ARG A 179 -20.67 18.31 4.74
C ARG A 179 -21.52 17.03 4.80
N TYR A 180 -22.75 17.18 5.25
CA TYR A 180 -23.65 16.07 5.61
C TYR A 180 -23.81 15.03 4.52
N GLU A 181 -23.94 15.46 3.26
CA GLU A 181 -24.15 14.57 2.13
C GLU A 181 -23.01 13.57 1.93
N THR A 182 -21.79 13.96 2.31
CA THR A 182 -20.60 13.08 2.19
C THR A 182 -20.26 12.40 3.51
N THR A 183 -20.36 13.09 4.63
CA THR A 183 -19.91 12.58 5.93
C THR A 183 -21.01 11.90 6.75
N GLY A 184 -22.29 12.25 6.50
CA GLY A 184 -23.43 11.84 7.32
C GLY A 184 -23.41 12.42 8.75
N ILE A 185 -22.49 13.35 9.06
CA ILE A 185 -22.32 13.90 10.39
C ILE A 185 -23.37 14.98 10.65
N ARG A 186 -24.10 14.83 11.75
CA ARG A 186 -25.13 15.78 12.21
C ARG A 186 -24.65 16.55 13.43
N PRO A 187 -25.20 17.76 13.67
CA PRO A 187 -24.88 18.55 14.86
C PRO A 187 -25.04 17.77 16.17
N GLU A 188 -26.06 16.91 16.26
CA GLU A 188 -26.38 16.12 17.46
C GLU A 188 -25.20 15.18 17.82
N TYR A 189 -24.51 14.62 16.83
CA TYR A 189 -23.38 13.69 17.05
C TYR A 189 -22.15 14.38 17.65
N LEU A 190 -22.04 15.70 17.46
CA LEU A 190 -20.90 16.47 17.95
C LEU A 190 -21.18 17.19 19.28
N ARG A 191 -22.42 17.18 19.77
CA ARG A 191 -22.80 17.84 21.03
C ARG A 191 -22.04 17.24 22.22
N ASP A 192 -22.10 15.91 22.33
CA ASP A 192 -21.47 15.15 23.42
C ASP A 192 -20.23 14.36 22.93
N ALA A 193 -19.62 14.81 21.81
CA ALA A 193 -18.47 14.18 21.22
C ALA A 193 -17.23 14.28 22.12
N THR A 194 -16.33 13.31 21.98
CA THR A 194 -15.10 13.23 22.77
C THR A 194 -14.19 14.42 22.48
N PRO A 195 -13.70 15.13 23.52
CA PRO A 195 -12.74 16.21 23.33
C PRO A 195 -11.49 15.78 22.59
N LEU A 196 -11.00 16.62 21.67
CA LEU A 196 -9.85 16.30 20.81
C LEU A 196 -8.64 15.79 21.61
N ARG A 197 -8.30 16.43 22.74
CA ARG A 197 -7.17 16.01 23.61
C ARG A 197 -7.32 14.59 24.16
N GLN A 198 -8.54 14.15 24.45
CA GLN A 198 -8.76 12.77 24.91
C GLN A 198 -8.62 11.77 23.76
N VAL A 199 -9.09 12.14 22.58
CA VAL A 199 -8.90 11.35 21.36
C VAL A 199 -7.42 11.21 21.03
N GLN A 200 -6.68 12.31 21.04
CA GLN A 200 -5.23 12.33 20.84
C GLN A 200 -4.52 11.34 21.76
N LYS A 201 -4.79 11.46 23.08
CA LYS A 201 -4.15 10.58 24.07
C LYS A 201 -4.45 9.11 23.79
N LYS A 202 -5.71 8.76 23.53
CA LYS A 202 -6.10 7.37 23.25
C LYS A 202 -5.40 6.84 21.99
N ILE A 203 -5.39 7.62 20.90
CA ILE A 203 -4.71 7.21 19.66
C ILE A 203 -3.21 7.04 19.90
N GLN A 204 -2.60 7.98 20.60
CA GLN A 204 -1.17 7.90 20.94
C GLN A 204 -0.85 6.67 21.79
N ASP A 205 -1.67 6.39 22.81
CA ASP A 205 -1.51 5.19 23.63
C ASP A 205 -1.61 3.90 22.80
N PHE A 206 -2.56 3.82 21.86
CA PHE A 206 -2.66 2.71 20.94
C PHE A 206 -1.43 2.58 20.03
N LEU A 207 -0.96 3.66 19.44
CA LEU A 207 0.16 3.63 18.49
C LEU A 207 1.47 3.32 19.20
N CYS A 208 1.73 3.96 20.32
CA CYS A 208 2.98 3.79 21.08
C CYS A 208 3.06 2.43 21.78
N ASN A 209 1.92 1.82 22.13
CA ASN A 209 1.85 0.53 22.78
C ASN A 209 2.79 0.40 24.01
N GLY A 210 2.78 1.43 24.86
CA GLY A 210 3.64 1.53 26.05
C GLY A 210 5.10 1.92 25.78
N GLU A 211 5.47 2.19 24.54
CA GLU A 211 6.80 2.67 24.18
C GLU A 211 6.86 4.21 24.17
N PRO A 212 7.86 4.86 24.81
CA PRO A 212 7.98 6.30 24.72
C PRO A 212 8.27 6.76 23.29
N MET A 213 7.61 7.84 22.83
CA MET A 213 7.72 8.37 21.46
C MET A 213 9.19 8.54 20.99
N TRP A 214 10.07 9.03 21.85
CA TRP A 214 11.49 9.26 21.52
C TRP A 214 12.30 7.97 21.32
N LYS A 215 11.79 6.81 21.78
CA LYS A 215 12.41 5.48 21.59
C LYS A 215 11.92 4.76 20.36
N ILE A 216 10.79 5.18 19.78
CA ILE A 216 10.19 4.50 18.63
C ILE A 216 11.15 4.52 17.44
N ARG A 217 11.43 3.33 16.91
CA ARG A 217 12.30 3.14 15.75
C ARG A 217 11.64 2.22 14.73
N PRO A 218 11.96 2.34 13.43
CA PRO A 218 11.40 1.49 12.38
C PRO A 218 11.68 -0.01 12.57
N ARG A 219 12.76 -0.37 13.24
CA ARG A 219 13.11 -1.77 13.54
C ARG A 219 13.20 -2.00 15.04
N GLY A 220 12.58 -3.08 15.51
CA GLY A 220 12.49 -3.42 16.94
C GLY A 220 11.47 -2.52 17.68
N GLY A 221 11.15 -2.84 18.94
CA GLY A 221 10.20 -2.10 19.77
C GLY A 221 8.77 -2.60 19.68
N LYS A 222 7.87 -1.96 20.46
CA LYS A 222 6.46 -2.36 20.64
C LYS A 222 5.48 -1.44 19.90
N ALA A 223 5.93 -0.25 19.50
CA ALA A 223 5.08 0.71 18.78
C ALA A 223 4.55 0.12 17.47
N ARG A 224 3.32 0.47 17.13
CA ARG A 224 2.60 -0.09 15.98
C ARG A 224 2.93 0.65 14.69
N ILE A 225 2.86 -0.06 13.57
CA ILE A 225 2.89 0.58 12.25
C ILE A 225 1.52 1.24 12.02
N LEU A 226 1.54 2.50 11.61
CA LEU A 226 0.36 3.28 11.27
C LEU A 226 0.13 3.25 9.77
N VAL A 227 -1.00 2.72 9.34
CA VAL A 227 -1.45 2.68 7.94
C VAL A 227 -2.57 3.70 7.73
N GLY A 228 -2.66 4.28 6.54
CA GLY A 228 -3.79 5.14 6.17
C GLY A 228 -3.67 5.66 4.74
N HIS A 229 -4.52 6.63 4.43
CA HIS A 229 -4.51 7.33 3.15
C HIS A 229 -4.53 8.83 3.38
N ASN A 230 -3.48 9.53 2.97
CA ASN A 230 -3.25 10.94 3.25
C ASN A 230 -3.08 11.22 4.77
N LEU A 231 -2.25 10.41 5.43
CA LEU A 231 -2.05 10.41 6.88
C LEU A 231 -1.60 11.76 7.43
N ASP A 232 -0.79 12.53 6.70
CA ASP A 232 -0.31 13.83 7.18
C ASP A 232 -1.48 14.78 7.46
N HIS A 233 -2.48 14.78 6.59
CA HIS A 233 -3.67 15.60 6.77
C HIS A 233 -4.47 15.16 8.00
N ASP A 234 -4.70 13.85 8.17
CA ASP A 234 -5.45 13.33 9.30
C ASP A 234 -4.73 13.58 10.63
N LEU A 235 -3.42 13.35 10.67
CA LEU A 235 -2.59 13.59 11.86
C LEU A 235 -2.51 15.08 12.21
N ASP A 236 -2.39 15.97 11.21
CA ASP A 236 -2.41 17.42 11.42
C ASP A 236 -3.74 17.87 12.05
N ARG A 237 -4.88 17.38 11.52
CA ARG A 237 -6.21 17.71 12.06
C ARG A 237 -6.48 17.09 13.43
N LEU A 238 -5.84 15.98 13.75
CA LEU A 238 -5.83 15.40 15.08
C LEU A 238 -4.76 16.03 16.00
N GLN A 239 -3.90 16.92 15.49
CA GLN A 239 -2.75 17.48 16.19
C GLN A 239 -1.86 16.39 16.82
N LEU A 240 -1.58 15.33 16.06
CA LEU A 240 -0.77 14.20 16.44
C LEU A 240 0.51 14.16 15.62
N GLU A 241 1.62 13.84 16.28
CA GLU A 241 2.89 13.54 15.63
C GLU A 241 3.16 12.03 15.75
N TYR A 242 3.66 11.43 14.67
CA TYR A 242 4.10 10.04 14.67
C TYR A 242 5.32 9.87 13.76
N PRO A 243 6.32 9.02 14.13
CA PRO A 243 7.54 8.91 13.34
C PRO A 243 7.27 8.45 11.89
N ALA A 244 7.80 9.18 10.91
CA ALA A 244 7.58 8.90 9.49
C ALA A 244 7.98 7.46 9.08
N GLY A 245 9.05 6.90 9.68
CA GLY A 245 9.47 5.52 9.45
C GLY A 245 8.47 4.46 9.93
N MET A 246 7.47 4.86 10.75
CA MET A 246 6.40 4.01 11.25
C MET A 246 5.08 4.19 10.50
N MET A 247 5.02 5.10 9.53
CA MET A 247 3.82 5.38 8.74
C MET A 247 3.85 4.67 7.39
N ARG A 248 2.69 4.20 6.96
CA ARG A 248 2.44 3.54 5.67
C ARG A 248 1.26 4.23 5.00
N ASP A 249 1.58 5.34 4.32
CA ASP A 249 0.58 6.17 3.64
C ASP A 249 0.36 5.70 2.21
N THR A 250 -0.82 5.15 1.93
CA THR A 250 -1.19 4.65 0.60
C THR A 250 -1.29 5.76 -0.45
N ALA A 251 -1.43 7.03 -0.05
CA ALA A 251 -1.39 8.17 -0.95
C ALA A 251 0.02 8.53 -1.40
N LYS A 252 1.05 8.18 -0.60
CA LYS A 252 2.46 8.53 -0.82
C LYS A 252 3.34 7.35 -1.19
N TYR A 253 2.81 6.13 -1.16
CA TYR A 253 3.59 4.96 -1.52
C TYR A 253 3.78 4.89 -3.04
N PRO A 254 5.03 5.03 -3.56
CA PRO A 254 5.29 5.17 -5.00
C PRO A 254 4.61 4.14 -5.89
N PRO A 255 4.56 2.83 -5.55
CA PRO A 255 3.83 1.85 -6.35
C PRO A 255 2.33 2.08 -6.48
N LEU A 256 1.73 2.87 -5.59
CA LEU A 256 0.30 3.22 -5.59
C LEU A 256 0.03 4.62 -6.16
N MET A 257 1.07 5.42 -6.40
CA MET A 257 0.93 6.78 -6.94
C MET A 257 0.71 6.78 -8.44
N LYS A 258 0.05 7.81 -8.95
CA LYS A 258 -0.11 8.05 -10.40
C LYS A 258 1.20 8.53 -11.03
N THR A 259 1.87 9.43 -10.35
CA THR A 259 3.21 9.93 -10.69
C THR A 259 3.97 10.21 -9.39
N SER A 260 5.26 10.54 -9.48
CA SER A 260 6.09 10.94 -8.32
C SER A 260 5.53 12.08 -7.47
N LYS A 261 4.60 12.86 -8.02
CA LYS A 261 4.04 14.06 -7.36
C LYS A 261 2.52 13.99 -7.19
N LEU A 262 1.86 12.97 -7.77
CA LEU A 262 0.40 12.91 -7.82
C LEU A 262 -0.11 11.60 -7.25
N SER A 263 -0.76 11.67 -6.10
CA SER A 263 -1.44 10.55 -5.48
C SER A 263 -2.70 10.13 -6.23
N ASN A 264 -3.07 8.87 -6.09
CA ASN A 264 -4.40 8.38 -6.48
C ASN A 264 -5.36 8.50 -5.30
N SER A 265 -6.66 8.64 -5.56
CA SER A 265 -7.68 8.58 -4.50
C SER A 265 -7.80 7.15 -3.95
N LEU A 266 -8.20 7.03 -2.69
CA LEU A 266 -8.43 5.73 -2.05
C LEU A 266 -9.48 4.92 -2.82
N LYS A 267 -10.56 5.55 -3.28
CA LYS A 267 -11.60 4.94 -4.12
C LYS A 267 -11.02 4.33 -5.40
N TYR A 268 -10.15 5.05 -6.10
CA TYR A 268 -9.47 4.54 -7.30
C TYR A 268 -8.57 3.34 -6.95
N LEU A 269 -7.79 3.45 -5.88
CA LEU A 269 -6.87 2.38 -5.48
C LEU A 269 -7.61 1.10 -5.09
N THR A 270 -8.74 1.19 -4.39
CA THR A 270 -9.54 0.01 -4.05
C THR A 270 -10.11 -0.67 -5.28
N GLN A 271 -10.64 0.09 -6.22
CA GLN A 271 -11.14 -0.48 -7.47
C GLN A 271 -10.02 -1.12 -8.29
N ALA A 272 -8.91 -0.40 -8.52
CA ALA A 272 -7.82 -0.85 -9.36
C ALA A 272 -7.06 -2.04 -8.77
N TYR A 273 -6.76 -2.01 -7.48
CA TYR A 273 -5.90 -2.98 -6.81
C TYR A 273 -6.65 -4.08 -6.07
N LEU A 274 -7.82 -3.78 -5.51
CA LEU A 274 -8.62 -4.73 -4.74
C LEU A 274 -9.88 -5.21 -5.48
N GLY A 275 -10.37 -4.43 -6.44
CA GLY A 275 -11.45 -4.82 -7.34
C GLY A 275 -12.86 -4.65 -6.78
N TYR A 276 -13.03 -3.71 -5.84
CA TYR A 276 -14.33 -3.30 -5.33
C TYR A 276 -14.39 -1.79 -5.13
N ASP A 277 -15.60 -1.25 -5.07
CA ASP A 277 -15.86 0.17 -4.86
C ASP A 277 -16.08 0.47 -3.38
N ILE A 278 -15.60 1.63 -2.94
CA ILE A 278 -15.87 2.24 -1.64
C ILE A 278 -16.45 3.64 -1.82
N GLN A 279 -16.92 4.24 -0.75
CA GLN A 279 -17.43 5.61 -0.76
C GLN A 279 -18.55 5.79 -1.81
N THR A 280 -19.43 4.80 -1.90
CA THR A 280 -20.57 4.82 -2.87
C THR A 280 -21.77 5.63 -2.36
N GLY A 281 -21.74 6.08 -1.12
CA GLY A 281 -22.75 6.90 -0.44
C GLY A 281 -22.11 7.76 0.63
N MET A 282 -22.70 7.77 1.83
CA MET A 282 -22.10 8.41 2.99
C MET A 282 -20.78 7.71 3.33
N GLN A 283 -19.71 8.49 3.41
CA GLN A 283 -18.37 7.97 3.63
C GLN A 283 -18.15 7.59 5.09
N ASP A 284 -17.75 6.36 5.34
CA ASP A 284 -17.41 5.85 6.68
C ASP A 284 -15.87 5.79 6.85
N PRO A 285 -15.30 6.38 7.93
CA PRO A 285 -13.86 6.26 8.17
C PRO A 285 -13.43 4.81 8.45
N CYS A 286 -14.31 3.94 8.94
CA CYS A 286 -13.98 2.54 9.14
C CYS A 286 -13.83 1.80 7.79
N GLU A 287 -14.66 2.13 6.78
CA GLU A 287 -14.48 1.63 5.42
C GLU A 287 -13.13 2.06 4.83
N ASP A 288 -12.74 3.33 5.02
CA ASP A 288 -11.45 3.86 4.56
C ASP A 288 -10.27 3.17 5.27
N CYS A 289 -10.35 2.94 6.59
CA CYS A 289 -9.35 2.18 7.35
C CYS A 289 -9.15 0.77 6.78
N VAL A 290 -10.24 0.04 6.57
CA VAL A 290 -10.21 -1.33 6.02
C VAL A 290 -9.61 -1.33 4.61
N ALA A 291 -10.00 -0.38 3.77
CA ALA A 291 -9.47 -0.25 2.43
C ALA A 291 -7.95 0.02 2.42
N ALA A 292 -7.49 0.96 3.25
CA ALA A 292 -6.06 1.26 3.40
C ALA A 292 -5.28 0.06 3.95
N MET A 293 -5.81 -0.65 4.96
CA MET A 293 -5.21 -1.86 5.53
C MET A 293 -5.06 -2.96 4.47
N ARG A 294 -6.08 -3.20 3.64
CA ARG A 294 -6.03 -4.20 2.56
C ARG A 294 -5.03 -3.85 1.47
N LEU A 295 -4.93 -2.57 1.10
CA LEU A 295 -3.89 -2.10 0.16
C LEU A 295 -2.50 -2.35 0.73
N TYR A 296 -2.28 -2.01 2.00
CA TYR A 296 -1.03 -2.27 2.69
C TYR A 296 -0.71 -3.77 2.74
N THR A 297 -1.65 -4.61 3.17
CA THR A 297 -1.49 -6.08 3.24
C THR A 297 -1.14 -6.67 1.88
N ARG A 298 -1.78 -6.16 0.81
CA ARG A 298 -1.47 -6.58 -0.55
C ARG A 298 -0.04 -6.24 -0.97
N MET A 299 0.43 -5.05 -0.60
CA MET A 299 1.80 -4.62 -0.92
C MET A 299 2.84 -5.32 -0.04
N ARG A 300 2.52 -5.55 1.22
CA ARG A 300 3.37 -6.27 2.17
C ARG A 300 3.56 -7.74 1.81
N SER A 301 2.53 -8.41 1.31
CA SER A 301 2.55 -9.85 1.00
C SER A 301 3.37 -10.24 -0.23
N GLN A 302 4.08 -9.29 -0.85
CA GLN A 302 4.91 -9.55 -2.02
C GLN A 302 6.29 -10.05 -1.60
N ASN A 303 6.75 -11.13 -2.21
CA ASN A 303 8.11 -11.61 -1.99
C ASN A 303 9.13 -10.70 -2.66
N HIS A 304 10.20 -10.40 -1.97
CA HIS A 304 11.34 -9.68 -2.52
C HIS A 304 12.06 -10.60 -3.53
N THR A 305 12.09 -10.20 -4.79
CA THR A 305 12.69 -10.99 -5.88
C THR A 305 14.19 -10.73 -6.03
N MET A 306 14.91 -10.44 -4.93
CA MET A 306 16.34 -10.13 -4.98
C MET A 306 17.20 -11.25 -5.59
N GLU A 307 16.71 -12.50 -5.58
CA GLU A 307 17.44 -13.65 -6.11
C GLU A 307 17.31 -13.81 -7.65
N ASP A 308 16.31 -13.16 -8.26
CA ASP A 308 16.02 -13.31 -9.69
C ASP A 308 16.66 -12.22 -10.57
N TYR A 309 17.48 -11.34 -10.01
CA TYR A 309 18.17 -10.32 -10.80
C TYR A 309 19.38 -10.94 -11.49
N PRO A 310 19.37 -11.05 -12.84
CA PRO A 310 20.59 -11.39 -13.53
C PRO A 310 21.62 -10.31 -13.19
N LEU A 311 22.77 -10.74 -12.71
CA LEU A 311 23.94 -9.89 -12.44
C LEU A 311 24.09 -8.90 -13.59
N ALA A 312 24.00 -7.60 -13.28
CA ALA A 312 24.14 -6.51 -14.27
C ALA A 312 25.59 -6.37 -14.78
N SER A 313 26.42 -7.38 -14.56
CA SER A 313 27.80 -7.40 -14.90
C SER A 313 28.11 -8.45 -15.95
N ASP A 314 27.90 -8.08 -17.20
CA ASP A 314 28.83 -8.57 -18.23
C ASP A 314 29.96 -7.54 -18.40
N PRO A 315 31.20 -7.83 -17.95
CA PRO A 315 32.32 -6.89 -18.01
C PRO A 315 32.73 -6.53 -19.44
N GLN A 316 32.18 -7.21 -20.44
CA GLN A 316 32.62 -7.04 -21.84
C GLN A 316 31.82 -5.98 -22.61
N ASN A 317 30.74 -5.45 -22.06
CA ASN A 317 29.92 -4.44 -22.74
C ASN A 317 30.24 -3.02 -22.27
N ARG A 318 31.47 -2.58 -22.53
CA ARG A 318 31.96 -1.23 -22.24
C ARG A 318 31.38 -0.23 -23.25
N ASN A 319 30.21 0.32 -23.00
CA ASN A 319 29.62 1.35 -23.84
C ASN A 319 29.79 2.75 -23.25
N ASN A 320 30.56 3.56 -23.98
CA ASN A 320 30.58 5.02 -24.12
C ASN A 320 29.99 5.91 -23.02
N PHE A 321 30.34 5.63 -21.75
CA PHE A 321 30.16 6.60 -20.67
C PHE A 321 31.34 7.56 -20.61
N ALA A 322 31.10 8.76 -20.08
CA ALA A 322 32.18 9.54 -19.52
C ALA A 322 32.92 8.66 -18.50
N SER A 323 34.23 8.53 -18.62
CA SER A 323 35.05 7.53 -17.92
C SER A 323 34.86 7.51 -16.38
N TRP A 324 34.57 8.65 -15.77
CA TRP A 324 34.31 8.77 -14.35
C TRP A 324 32.98 8.09 -13.93
N ARG A 325 31.94 8.21 -14.76
CA ARG A 325 30.62 7.65 -14.50
C ARG A 325 30.60 6.14 -14.74
N GLN A 326 31.36 5.68 -15.70
CA GLN A 326 31.60 4.26 -15.94
C GLN A 326 32.32 3.62 -14.76
N SER A 327 33.38 4.27 -14.26
CA SER A 327 34.12 3.80 -13.07
C SER A 327 33.25 3.79 -11.80
N GLU A 328 32.29 4.71 -11.66
CA GLU A 328 31.36 4.74 -10.54
C GLU A 328 30.35 3.58 -10.61
N LEU A 329 29.80 3.31 -11.79
CA LEU A 329 28.87 2.22 -12.01
C LEU A 329 29.53 0.83 -11.90
N GLU A 330 30.79 0.70 -12.33
CA GLU A 330 31.58 -0.53 -12.19
C GLU A 330 31.96 -0.84 -10.73
N ARG A 331 31.97 0.17 -9.86
CA ARG A 331 32.20 0.00 -8.42
C ARG A 331 30.94 -0.29 -7.60
N MET A 332 29.77 -0.09 -8.20
CA MET A 332 28.50 -0.34 -7.53
C MET A 332 28.21 -1.84 -7.45
N SER A 333 27.79 -2.27 -6.26
CA SER A 333 27.25 -3.62 -6.09
C SER A 333 25.91 -3.78 -6.83
N PRO A 334 25.47 -5.00 -7.13
CA PRO A 334 24.13 -5.26 -7.68
C PRO A 334 23.01 -4.65 -6.82
N GLU A 335 23.19 -4.62 -5.50
CA GLU A 335 22.26 -4.02 -4.53
C GLU A 335 22.22 -2.50 -4.65
N GLU A 336 23.36 -1.85 -4.85
CA GLU A 336 23.45 -0.39 -5.08
C GLU A 336 22.83 -0.01 -6.42
N MET A 337 23.11 -0.78 -7.48
CA MET A 337 22.47 -0.62 -8.79
C MET A 337 20.97 -0.80 -8.69
N LEU A 338 20.50 -1.75 -7.90
CA LEU A 338 19.10 -1.97 -7.62
C LEU A 338 18.51 -0.81 -6.79
N ALA A 339 19.25 -0.27 -5.82
CA ALA A 339 18.84 0.88 -5.04
C ALA A 339 18.65 2.14 -5.92
N ILE A 340 19.51 2.33 -6.92
CA ILE A 340 19.32 3.40 -7.92
C ILE A 340 18.08 3.16 -8.79
N SER A 341 17.73 1.90 -9.08
CA SER A 341 16.52 1.55 -9.85
C SER A 341 15.25 1.70 -9.05
N LYS A 342 15.35 1.67 -7.73
CA LYS A 342 14.24 1.96 -6.82
C LYS A 342 14.17 3.46 -6.65
N SER A 343 12.97 4.03 -6.74
CA SER A 343 12.73 5.30 -6.07
C SER A 343 13.13 5.16 -4.59
N ASP A 344 13.64 6.23 -3.97
CA ASP A 344 13.99 6.28 -2.55
C ASP A 344 12.76 6.07 -1.65
N TYR A 345 12.17 4.88 -1.67
CA TYR A 345 11.06 4.53 -0.81
C TYR A 345 11.32 3.21 -0.08
N TYR A 346 10.81 3.11 1.11
CA TYR A 346 10.82 1.89 1.90
C TYR A 346 9.79 0.89 1.35
N CYS A 347 10.24 -0.28 0.89
CA CYS A 347 9.33 -1.32 0.41
C CYS A 347 8.59 -1.97 1.58
N TRP A 348 7.25 -1.97 1.51
CA TRP A 348 6.42 -2.50 2.59
C TRP A 348 6.51 -4.03 2.77
N CYS A 349 7.03 -4.77 1.79
CA CYS A 349 7.33 -6.20 1.96
C CYS A 349 8.36 -6.47 3.06
N LEU A 350 9.16 -5.45 3.45
CA LEU A 350 10.15 -5.54 4.52
C LEU A 350 9.55 -5.39 5.93
N ASP A 351 8.25 -5.15 6.04
CA ASP A 351 7.50 -5.16 7.30
C ASP A 351 7.12 -6.58 7.76
N SER A 352 7.42 -7.58 6.94
CA SER A 352 7.08 -8.99 7.16
C SER A 352 7.98 -9.61 8.21
#